data_41a902ecdead8f5bd1a254b35b7b8648
#
_entry.id   41a902ecdead8f5bd1a254b35b7b8648
#
_cell.length_a   1.000
_cell.length_b   1.000
_cell.length_c   1.000
_cell.angle_alpha   90.00
_cell.angle_beta   90.00
_cell.angle_gamma   90.00
#
_symmetry.space_group_name_H-M   'P 1'
#
loop_
_entity.id
_entity.type
_entity.pdbx_description
1 polymer ?
#
loop_
_entity_poly.entity_id
_entity_poly.type
_entity_poly.pdbx_seq_one_letter_code
_entity_poly.pdbx_strand_id
1 'polypeptide(L)'
;HVRSRRQRQMCIRDSFKTIIRIIGILLLLETVMLLACSAISYYYNDEALLDFWKSAGITAGVGLLMAIAGKGGEKQLTRRDGYVLVSFAWVAFSLFGMLPFYISGYVPDITNAFFETMSGFTSTGATVLDNIESLPHGLLFWRGMTQWIGGLGIIMFTIAVLPLSLIHI
;
A
#
# COMPACT_ATOMS: atom_id res chain seq x y z
N HIS A 1 28.76 20.41 -21.44
CA HIS A 1 27.63 19.46 -21.70
C HIS A 1 27.71 18.16 -20.86
N VAL A 2 28.90 17.64 -20.55
CA VAL A 2 29.08 16.39 -19.78
C VAL A 2 28.75 16.55 -18.29
N ARG A 3 29.05 17.71 -17.68
CA ARG A 3 28.70 17.98 -16.25
C ARG A 3 27.19 18.03 -16.02
N SER A 4 26.42 18.58 -16.95
CA SER A 4 24.95 18.66 -16.86
C SER A 4 24.26 17.26 -16.90
N ARG A 5 24.79 16.31 -17.69
CA ARG A 5 24.27 14.94 -17.75
C ARG A 5 24.54 14.15 -16.45
N ARG A 6 25.72 14.29 -15.86
CA ARG A 6 26.05 13.62 -14.57
C ARG A 6 25.19 14.16 -13.42
N GLN A 7 24.96 15.47 -13.36
CA GLN A 7 24.10 16.05 -12.33
C GLN A 7 22.64 15.60 -12.48
N ARG A 8 22.09 15.52 -13.70
CA ARG A 8 20.75 15.00 -13.94
C ARG A 8 20.61 13.52 -13.55
N GLN A 9 21.60 12.69 -13.85
CA GLN A 9 21.59 11.27 -13.48
C GLN A 9 21.71 11.07 -11.95
N MET A 10 22.43 11.93 -11.26
CA MET A 10 22.56 11.91 -9.81
C MET A 10 21.23 12.28 -9.15
N CYS A 11 20.58 13.36 -9.57
CA CYS A 11 19.26 13.76 -9.05
C CYS A 11 18.18 12.69 -9.28
N ILE A 12 18.13 12.05 -10.45
CA ILE A 12 17.14 11.00 -10.75
C ILE A 12 17.34 9.78 -9.84
N ARG A 13 18.60 9.40 -9.60
CA ARG A 13 18.92 8.22 -8.76
C ARG A 13 18.60 8.45 -7.29
N ASP A 14 18.74 9.67 -6.81
CA ASP A 14 18.49 10.02 -5.42
C ASP A 14 16.97 10.18 -5.15
N SER A 15 16.20 10.71 -6.09
CA SER A 15 14.73 10.73 -6.04
C SER A 15 14.16 9.31 -5.98
N PHE A 16 14.69 8.37 -6.77
CA PHE A 16 14.21 6.99 -6.79
C PHE A 16 14.44 6.28 -5.46
N LYS A 17 15.58 6.50 -4.80
CA LYS A 17 15.84 5.96 -3.46
C LYS A 17 14.83 6.49 -2.42
N THR A 18 14.51 7.77 -2.51
CA THR A 18 13.53 8.39 -1.62
C THR A 18 12.14 7.80 -1.82
N ILE A 19 11.72 7.56 -3.06
CA ILE A 19 10.45 6.89 -3.39
C ILE A 19 10.42 5.49 -2.79
N ILE A 20 11.46 4.68 -3.01
CA ILE A 20 11.55 3.32 -2.44
C ILE A 20 11.44 3.34 -0.91
N ARG A 21 12.14 4.27 -0.26
CA ARG A 21 12.08 4.41 1.20
C ARG A 21 10.69 4.75 1.69
N ILE A 22 9.99 5.67 1.04
CA ILE A 22 8.64 6.07 1.44
C ILE A 22 7.67 4.91 1.24
N ILE A 23 7.73 4.20 0.10
CA ILE A 23 6.91 3.01 -0.13
C ILE A 23 7.20 1.95 0.95
N GLY A 24 8.46 1.73 1.31
CA GLY A 24 8.82 0.82 2.39
C GLY A 24 8.20 1.21 3.74
N ILE A 25 8.20 2.50 4.10
CA ILE A 25 7.55 3.01 5.32
C ILE A 25 6.03 2.81 5.25
N LEU A 26 5.42 3.05 4.10
CA LEU A 26 3.99 2.84 3.88
C LEU A 26 3.60 1.37 4.02
N LEU A 27 4.42 0.43 3.53
CA LEU A 27 4.22 -1.01 3.73
C LEU A 27 4.35 -1.41 5.21
N LEU A 28 5.24 -0.77 5.97
CA LEU A 28 5.30 -0.99 7.42
C LEU A 28 4.04 -0.49 8.12
N LEU A 29 3.44 0.61 7.67
CA LEU A 29 2.14 1.07 8.15
C LEU A 29 1.04 0.04 7.83
N GLU A 30 1.01 -0.49 6.61
CA GLU A 30 0.09 -1.57 6.21
C GLU A 30 0.27 -2.81 7.09
N THR A 31 1.50 -3.16 7.44
CA THR A 31 1.78 -4.25 8.39
C THR A 31 1.10 -4.04 9.74
N VAL A 32 1.14 -2.82 10.28
CA VAL A 32 0.45 -2.50 11.54
C VAL A 32 -1.06 -2.70 11.41
N MET A 33 -1.64 -2.36 10.28
CA MET A 33 -3.07 -2.59 10.02
C MET A 33 -3.41 -4.07 9.89
N LEU A 34 -2.55 -4.87 9.23
CA LEU A 34 -2.69 -6.33 9.18
C LEU A 34 -2.62 -6.96 10.57
N LEU A 35 -1.74 -6.47 11.44
CA LEU A 35 -1.66 -6.92 12.84
C LEU A 35 -2.92 -6.53 13.63
N ALA A 36 -3.50 -5.38 13.38
CA ALA A 36 -4.79 -5.01 13.99
C ALA A 36 -5.92 -5.95 13.55
N CYS A 37 -5.94 -6.35 12.26
CA CYS A 37 -6.89 -7.35 11.75
C CYS A 37 -6.65 -8.73 12.36
N SER A 38 -5.39 -9.10 12.61
CA SER A 38 -5.07 -10.36 13.29
C SER A 38 -5.59 -10.40 14.73
N ALA A 39 -5.60 -9.24 15.43
CA ALA A 39 -6.18 -9.16 16.77
C ALA A 39 -7.72 -9.40 16.76
N ILE A 40 -8.40 -8.93 15.73
CA ILE A 40 -9.84 -9.20 15.54
C ILE A 40 -10.06 -10.68 15.20
N SER A 41 -9.27 -11.24 14.29
CA SER A 41 -9.32 -12.65 13.95
C SER A 41 -9.07 -13.55 15.18
N TYR A 42 -8.17 -13.13 16.07
CA TYR A 42 -7.93 -13.81 17.35
C TYR A 42 -9.15 -13.75 18.27
N TYR A 43 -9.79 -12.57 18.39
CA TYR A 43 -10.96 -12.38 19.26
C TYR A 43 -12.14 -13.26 18.84
N TYR A 44 -12.36 -13.43 17.53
CA TYR A 44 -13.43 -14.27 16.99
C TYR A 44 -13.03 -15.74 16.79
N ASN A 45 -11.78 -16.13 17.14
CA ASN A 45 -11.22 -17.45 16.89
C ASN A 45 -11.32 -17.91 15.42
N ASP A 46 -11.09 -16.98 14.50
CA ASP A 46 -11.12 -17.22 13.07
C ASP A 46 -9.92 -18.08 12.61
N GLU A 47 -10.14 -18.95 11.62
CA GLU A 47 -9.09 -19.78 11.01
C GLU A 47 -8.03 -18.93 10.28
N ALA A 48 -8.38 -17.71 9.84
CA ALA A 48 -7.51 -16.82 9.10
C ALA A 48 -6.39 -16.16 9.94
N LEU A 49 -6.33 -16.40 11.26
CA LEU A 49 -5.34 -15.77 12.15
C LEU A 49 -3.89 -15.99 11.68
N LEU A 50 -3.52 -17.23 11.37
CA LEU A 50 -2.16 -17.58 10.92
C LEU A 50 -1.82 -16.94 9.58
N ASP A 51 -2.82 -16.75 8.72
CA ASP A 51 -2.63 -16.19 7.38
C ASP A 51 -2.39 -14.67 7.45
N PHE A 52 -3.01 -13.98 8.42
CA PHE A 52 -2.66 -12.59 8.75
C PHE A 52 -1.22 -12.46 9.25
N TRP A 53 -0.76 -13.38 10.12
CA TRP A 53 0.63 -13.35 10.60
C TRP A 53 1.64 -13.58 9.48
N LYS A 54 1.39 -14.54 8.58
CA LYS A 54 2.23 -14.78 7.39
C LYS A 54 2.27 -13.55 6.49
N SER A 55 1.09 -12.98 6.19
CA SER A 55 0.96 -11.78 5.36
C SER A 55 1.70 -10.59 5.97
N ALA A 56 1.50 -10.34 7.27
CA ALA A 56 2.19 -9.28 8.00
C ALA A 56 3.71 -9.48 8.00
N GLY A 57 4.19 -10.71 8.18
CA GLY A 57 5.61 -11.05 8.14
C GLY A 57 6.25 -10.77 6.77
N ILE A 58 5.59 -11.16 5.69
CA ILE A 58 6.06 -10.89 4.31
C ILE A 58 6.08 -9.38 4.05
N THR A 59 4.99 -8.68 4.35
CA THR A 59 4.86 -7.23 4.13
C THR A 59 5.87 -6.45 4.95
N ALA A 60 6.06 -6.81 6.24
CA ALA A 60 7.07 -6.20 7.11
C ALA A 60 8.48 -6.42 6.59
N GLY A 61 8.82 -7.64 6.17
CA GLY A 61 10.13 -7.99 5.63
C GLY A 61 10.48 -7.16 4.40
N VAL A 62 9.58 -7.09 3.43
CA VAL A 62 9.78 -6.29 2.22
C VAL A 62 9.79 -4.79 2.54
N GLY A 63 8.86 -4.31 3.37
CA GLY A 63 8.81 -2.91 3.81
C GLY A 63 10.11 -2.47 4.49
N LEU A 64 10.66 -3.29 5.38
CA LEU A 64 11.93 -3.02 6.06
C LEU A 64 13.11 -3.00 5.09
N LEU A 65 13.19 -3.97 4.18
CA LEU A 65 14.23 -4.02 3.16
C LEU A 65 14.19 -2.78 2.26
N MET A 66 13.01 -2.36 1.81
CA MET A 66 12.84 -1.15 0.99
C MET A 66 13.19 0.12 1.78
N ALA A 67 12.78 0.22 3.05
CA ALA A 67 13.10 1.36 3.91
C ALA A 67 14.60 1.50 4.16
N ILE A 68 15.31 0.38 4.31
CA ILE A 68 16.78 0.35 4.49
C ILE A 68 17.49 0.64 3.17
N ALA A 69 17.08 0.03 2.05
CA ALA A 69 17.68 0.24 0.74
C ALA A 69 17.55 1.67 0.25
N GLY A 70 16.46 2.35 0.62
CA GLY A 70 16.21 3.76 0.31
C GLY A 70 16.92 4.77 1.22
N LYS A 71 17.76 4.34 2.19
CA LYS A 71 18.54 5.26 3.02
C LYS A 71 19.54 6.06 2.19
N GLY A 72 19.64 7.36 2.47
CA GLY A 72 20.58 8.26 1.78
C GLY A 72 20.00 8.94 0.51
N GLY A 73 18.69 8.85 0.27
CA GLY A 73 18.02 9.63 -0.75
C GLY A 73 17.86 11.11 -0.35
N GLU A 74 17.70 12.00 -1.33
CA GLU A 74 17.49 13.43 -1.14
C GLU A 74 16.13 13.69 -0.46
N LYS A 75 16.07 14.70 0.42
CA LYS A 75 14.84 15.04 1.18
C LYS A 75 13.79 15.79 0.36
N GLN A 76 14.15 16.34 -0.80
CA GLN A 76 13.24 17.14 -1.61
C GLN A 76 12.71 16.32 -2.80
N LEU A 77 11.42 16.02 -2.75
CA LEU A 77 10.69 15.42 -3.86
C LEU A 77 10.18 16.51 -4.80
N THR A 78 10.35 16.32 -6.10
CA THR A 78 9.70 17.15 -7.10
C THR A 78 8.21 16.77 -7.24
N ARG A 79 7.40 17.65 -7.83
CA ARG A 79 5.97 17.35 -8.11
C ARG A 79 5.81 16.07 -8.92
N ARG A 80 6.68 15.84 -9.90
CA ARG A 80 6.69 14.62 -10.72
C ARG A 80 6.95 13.37 -9.89
N ASP A 81 7.89 13.44 -8.96
CA ASP A 81 8.21 12.31 -8.06
C ASP A 81 7.02 11.97 -7.16
N GLY A 82 6.24 12.97 -6.75
CA GLY A 82 5.02 12.78 -5.99
C GLY A 82 3.96 11.97 -6.73
N TYR A 83 3.70 12.26 -8.01
CA TYR A 83 2.77 11.46 -8.82
C TYR A 83 3.23 10.01 -9.00
N VAL A 84 4.53 9.84 -9.28
CA VAL A 84 5.14 8.52 -9.43
C VAL A 84 5.04 7.74 -8.11
N LEU A 85 5.36 8.38 -6.98
CA LEU A 85 5.25 7.79 -5.65
C LEU A 85 3.84 7.29 -5.36
N VAL A 86 2.82 8.13 -5.59
CA VAL A 86 1.42 7.77 -5.32
C VAL A 86 0.97 6.59 -6.18
N SER A 87 1.29 6.62 -7.49
CA SER A 87 0.92 5.51 -8.39
C SER A 87 1.54 4.18 -7.95
N PHE A 88 2.83 4.18 -7.63
CA PHE A 88 3.50 2.98 -7.15
C PHE A 88 3.05 2.55 -5.75
N ALA A 89 2.69 3.49 -4.88
CA ALA A 89 2.15 3.18 -3.56
C ALA A 89 0.82 2.41 -3.65
N TRP A 90 -0.11 2.84 -4.51
CA TRP A 90 -1.39 2.12 -4.72
C TRP A 90 -1.18 0.70 -5.22
N VAL A 91 -0.26 0.50 -6.17
CA VAL A 91 0.08 -0.83 -6.67
C VAL A 91 0.72 -1.68 -5.58
N ALA A 92 1.66 -1.11 -4.80
CA ALA A 92 2.33 -1.82 -3.72
C ALA A 92 1.33 -2.22 -2.61
N PHE A 93 0.49 -1.32 -2.13
CA PHE A 93 -0.57 -1.64 -1.17
C PHE A 93 -1.49 -2.75 -1.67
N SER A 94 -1.89 -2.72 -2.94
CA SER A 94 -2.76 -3.75 -3.47
C SER A 94 -2.07 -5.10 -3.59
N LEU A 95 -0.77 -5.13 -3.92
CA LEU A 95 0.03 -6.36 -4.00
C LEU A 95 0.26 -7.02 -2.63
N PHE A 96 0.51 -6.23 -1.59
CA PHE A 96 0.74 -6.77 -0.26
C PHE A 96 -0.57 -6.97 0.50
N GLY A 97 -1.53 -6.08 0.32
CA GLY A 97 -2.85 -6.20 0.93
C GLY A 97 -3.69 -7.35 0.41
N MET A 98 -3.40 -7.92 -0.78
CA MET A 98 -4.08 -9.12 -1.26
C MET A 98 -3.63 -10.40 -0.55
N LEU A 99 -2.46 -10.39 0.12
CA LEU A 99 -1.88 -11.59 0.73
C LEU A 99 -2.82 -12.30 1.71
N PRO A 100 -3.53 -11.62 2.61
CA PRO A 100 -4.49 -12.30 3.49
C PRO A 100 -5.56 -13.08 2.74
N PHE A 101 -6.12 -12.51 1.65
CA PHE A 101 -7.14 -13.17 0.84
C PHE A 101 -6.60 -14.37 0.07
N TYR A 102 -5.40 -14.23 -0.47
CA TYR A 102 -4.75 -15.27 -1.27
C TYR A 102 -4.26 -16.44 -0.39
N ILE A 103 -3.56 -16.13 0.72
CA ILE A 103 -2.97 -17.16 1.61
C ILE A 103 -4.04 -17.93 2.36
N SER A 104 -5.14 -17.29 2.75
CA SER A 104 -6.27 -17.95 3.39
C SER A 104 -7.07 -18.87 2.46
N GLY A 105 -6.85 -18.76 1.13
CA GLY A 105 -7.55 -19.58 0.14
C GLY A 105 -8.99 -19.15 -0.16
N TYR A 106 -9.51 -18.11 0.48
CA TYR A 106 -10.85 -17.56 0.18
C TYR A 106 -10.94 -16.93 -1.21
N VAL A 107 -9.81 -16.38 -1.70
CA VAL A 107 -9.66 -15.89 -3.09
C VAL A 107 -8.41 -16.53 -3.67
N PRO A 108 -8.49 -17.78 -4.18
CA PRO A 108 -7.31 -18.54 -4.61
C PRO A 108 -6.68 -18.03 -5.91
N ASP A 109 -7.40 -17.23 -6.68
CA ASP A 109 -6.85 -16.61 -7.88
C ASP A 109 -6.18 -15.28 -7.55
N ILE A 110 -4.90 -15.16 -7.91
CA ILE A 110 -4.07 -13.96 -7.67
C ILE A 110 -4.70 -12.71 -8.30
N THR A 111 -5.27 -12.85 -9.51
CA THR A 111 -5.89 -11.73 -10.22
C THR A 111 -7.11 -11.20 -9.47
N ASN A 112 -7.94 -12.11 -8.98
CA ASN A 112 -9.13 -11.79 -8.21
C ASN A 112 -8.78 -11.19 -6.85
N ALA A 113 -7.77 -11.75 -6.15
CA ALA A 113 -7.29 -11.23 -4.88
C ALA A 113 -6.70 -9.82 -5.03
N PHE A 114 -5.93 -9.58 -6.10
CA PHE A 114 -5.41 -8.25 -6.41
C PHE A 114 -6.53 -7.28 -6.76
N PHE A 115 -7.52 -7.70 -7.57
CA PHE A 115 -8.66 -6.88 -7.93
C PHE A 115 -9.47 -6.47 -6.70
N GLU A 116 -9.78 -7.42 -5.80
CA GLU A 116 -10.55 -7.16 -4.57
C GLU A 116 -9.86 -6.10 -3.71
N THR A 117 -8.53 -6.23 -3.53
CA THR A 117 -7.74 -5.31 -2.72
C THR A 117 -7.57 -3.94 -3.40
N MET A 118 -7.31 -3.93 -4.70
CA MET A 118 -7.21 -2.68 -5.47
C MET A 118 -8.52 -1.92 -5.48
N SER A 119 -9.65 -2.63 -5.64
CA SER A 119 -11.00 -2.07 -5.53
C SER A 119 -11.26 -1.47 -4.14
N GLY A 120 -10.78 -2.12 -3.08
CA GLY A 120 -10.82 -1.59 -1.73
C GLY A 120 -10.03 -0.30 -1.59
N PHE A 121 -8.74 -0.31 -1.91
CA PHE A 121 -7.87 0.86 -1.76
C PHE A 121 -8.25 2.03 -2.67
N THR A 122 -8.84 1.79 -3.83
CA THR A 122 -9.38 2.86 -4.68
C THR A 122 -10.78 3.32 -4.26
N SER A 123 -11.34 2.73 -3.18
CA SER A 123 -12.70 3.00 -2.68
C SER A 123 -13.80 2.78 -3.74
N THR A 124 -13.53 1.94 -4.73
CA THR A 124 -14.48 1.58 -5.79
C THR A 124 -15.59 0.69 -5.25
N GLY A 125 -15.24 -0.25 -4.33
CA GLY A 125 -16.20 -1.15 -3.69
C GLY A 125 -16.70 -2.31 -4.56
N ALA A 126 -16.19 -2.46 -5.79
CA ALA A 126 -16.50 -3.60 -6.63
C ALA A 126 -15.88 -4.89 -6.03
N THR A 127 -16.60 -6.00 -6.11
CA THR A 127 -16.16 -7.29 -5.55
C THR A 127 -16.30 -8.42 -6.55
N VAL A 128 -15.41 -9.38 -6.44
CA VAL A 128 -15.46 -10.66 -7.16
C VAL A 128 -15.99 -11.79 -6.27
N LEU A 129 -16.32 -11.47 -5.00
CA LEU A 129 -16.81 -12.44 -4.03
C LEU A 129 -18.34 -12.60 -4.17
N ASP A 130 -18.80 -13.80 -4.40
CA ASP A 130 -20.23 -14.12 -4.50
C ASP A 130 -20.95 -14.03 -3.14
N ASN A 131 -20.24 -14.43 -2.06
CA ASN A 131 -20.79 -14.41 -0.69
C ASN A 131 -19.78 -13.76 0.27
N ILE A 132 -19.93 -12.47 0.48
CA ILE A 132 -19.06 -11.69 1.37
C ILE A 132 -19.27 -12.06 2.83
N GLU A 133 -20.51 -12.41 3.22
CA GLU A 133 -20.87 -12.71 4.61
C GLU A 133 -20.28 -14.03 5.12
N SER A 134 -19.86 -14.91 4.21
CA SER A 134 -19.18 -16.17 4.56
C SER A 134 -17.70 -16.03 4.90
N LEU A 135 -17.12 -14.82 4.69
CA LEU A 135 -15.72 -14.57 5.03
C LEU A 135 -15.51 -14.53 6.56
N PRO A 136 -14.34 -14.99 7.06
CA PRO A 136 -13.93 -14.76 8.43
C PRO A 136 -13.97 -13.28 8.82
N HIS A 137 -14.30 -13.00 10.07
CA HIS A 137 -14.43 -11.62 10.58
C HIS A 137 -13.17 -10.79 10.37
N GLY A 138 -11.98 -11.38 10.51
CA GLY A 138 -10.73 -10.71 10.25
C GLY A 138 -10.59 -10.24 8.79
N LEU A 139 -10.99 -11.08 7.81
CA LEU A 139 -10.95 -10.73 6.38
C LEU A 139 -12.01 -9.69 6.02
N LEU A 140 -13.21 -9.78 6.60
CA LEU A 140 -14.24 -8.75 6.46
C LEU A 140 -13.75 -7.40 6.97
N PHE A 141 -13.13 -7.41 8.15
CA PHE A 141 -12.59 -6.19 8.74
C PHE A 141 -11.44 -5.64 7.89
N TRP A 142 -10.54 -6.49 7.40
CA TRP A 142 -9.47 -6.07 6.49
C TRP A 142 -10.03 -5.41 5.22
N ARG A 143 -11.05 -6.00 4.62
CA ARG A 143 -11.74 -5.44 3.45
C ARG A 143 -12.31 -4.03 3.74
N GLY A 144 -12.96 -3.84 4.89
CA GLY A 144 -13.43 -2.54 5.34
C GLY A 144 -12.29 -1.54 5.57
N MET A 145 -11.17 -1.99 6.17
CA MET A 145 -9.98 -1.18 6.41
C MET A 145 -9.32 -0.70 5.12
N THR A 146 -9.23 -1.54 4.08
CA THR A 146 -8.68 -1.11 2.77
C THR A 146 -9.50 0.03 2.17
N GLN A 147 -10.83 -0.04 2.24
CA GLN A 147 -11.71 1.03 1.75
C GLN A 147 -11.56 2.32 2.57
N TRP A 148 -11.47 2.20 3.88
CA TRP A 148 -11.30 3.35 4.77
C TRP A 148 -9.96 4.06 4.55
N ILE A 149 -8.85 3.30 4.50
CA ILE A 149 -7.51 3.83 4.22
C ILE A 149 -7.47 4.47 2.81
N GLY A 150 -8.09 3.80 1.84
CA GLY A 150 -8.18 4.28 0.48
C GLY A 150 -8.89 5.63 0.37
N GLY A 151 -10.04 5.77 1.03
CA GLY A 151 -10.78 7.02 1.09
C GLY A 151 -9.97 8.16 1.72
N LEU A 152 -9.30 7.89 2.84
CA LEU A 152 -8.39 8.87 3.47
C LEU A 152 -7.22 9.24 2.56
N GLY A 153 -6.64 8.27 1.86
CA GLY A 153 -5.53 8.48 0.92
C GLY A 153 -5.90 9.40 -0.23
N ILE A 154 -7.09 9.22 -0.81
CA ILE A 154 -7.61 10.09 -1.89
C ILE A 154 -7.84 11.53 -1.37
N ILE A 155 -8.41 11.70 -0.18
CA ILE A 155 -8.63 13.02 0.44
C ILE A 155 -7.29 13.73 0.67
N MET A 156 -6.33 13.04 1.27
CA MET A 156 -4.98 13.60 1.53
C MET A 156 -4.26 13.97 0.23
N PHE A 157 -4.38 13.15 -0.81
CA PHE A 157 -3.81 13.43 -2.13
C PHE A 157 -4.46 14.69 -2.75
N THR A 158 -5.78 14.80 -2.69
CA THR A 158 -6.52 15.96 -3.21
C THR A 158 -6.11 17.24 -2.49
N ILE A 159 -6.01 17.22 -1.16
CA ILE A 159 -5.55 18.38 -0.37
C ILE A 159 -4.10 18.73 -0.71
N ALA A 160 -3.24 17.76 -0.96
CA ALA A 160 -1.84 18.02 -1.33
C ALA A 160 -1.69 18.66 -2.72
N VAL A 161 -2.58 18.34 -3.66
CA VAL A 161 -2.52 18.81 -5.06
C VAL A 161 -3.22 20.15 -5.25
N LEU A 162 -4.38 20.37 -4.62
CA LEU A 162 -5.21 21.58 -4.79
C LEU A 162 -4.45 22.90 -4.48
N PRO A 163 -3.74 23.05 -3.34
CA PRO A 163 -3.06 24.32 -3.02
C PRO A 163 -1.99 24.69 -4.03
N LEU A 164 -1.39 23.69 -4.69
CA LEU A 164 -0.35 23.91 -5.70
C LEU A 164 -0.92 24.49 -7.01
N SER A 165 -2.22 24.32 -7.27
CA SER A 165 -2.93 24.90 -8.41
C SER A 165 -3.39 26.34 -8.14
N LEU A 166 -3.78 26.64 -6.89
CA LEU A 166 -4.31 27.97 -6.52
C LEU A 166 -3.25 29.06 -6.36
N ILE A 167 -1.99 28.70 -6.12
CA ILE A 167 -0.87 29.65 -5.98
C ILE A 167 -0.44 30.20 -7.36
N HIS A 168 -0.90 29.63 -8.47
CA HIS A 168 -0.58 30.04 -9.82
C HIS A 168 -1.66 30.93 -10.49
N ILE A 169 -2.72 31.29 -9.79
CA ILE A 169 -3.71 32.28 -10.23
C ILE A 169 -3.48 33.59 -9.49
#